data_ec7870dc38addfa441ece68a6fb591f1
#
_entry.id   ec7870dc38addfa441ece68a6fb591f1
#
_cell.length_a   1.000
_cell.length_b   1.000
_cell.length_c   1.000
_cell.angle_alpha   90.00
_cell.angle_beta   90.00
_cell.angle_gamma   90.00
#
_symmetry.space_group_name_H-M   'P 1'
#
loop_
_entity.id
_entity.type
_entity.pdbx_description
1 polymer ?
#
loop_
_entity_poly.entity_id
_entity_poly.type
_entity_poly.pdbx_seq_one_letter_code
_entity_poly.pdbx_strand_id
1 'polypeptide(L)'
;MSIEVRPATAARFDDVATMLGPKNPDSSVCWCLSHRLDSKTNGELVGPARGEYVRRLCSRNVAPGVLGYEDGEVVGWAAVAPRAELPFARSRKIPHVDELPVWSVWCIRVRPGHRGKGISHALLDGAVAYAQSHGAPAIEGYPVDNKGKKVDLTMAYVGTRALFERAGFTKAADTKSVSGGFPRVLMRLDLR
;
A
#
# COMPACT_ATOMS: atom_id res chain seq x y z
N MET A 1 -20.77 11.35 -2.08
CA MET A 1 -19.43 11.67 -1.51
C MET A 1 -18.40 11.18 -2.49
N SER A 2 -17.50 12.05 -2.94
CA SER A 2 -16.37 11.67 -3.81
C SER A 2 -15.11 11.69 -2.97
N ILE A 3 -14.33 10.62 -3.07
CA ILE A 3 -12.99 10.57 -2.46
C ILE A 3 -12.00 11.05 -3.52
N GLU A 4 -11.30 12.13 -3.22
CA GLU A 4 -10.20 12.60 -4.05
C GLU A 4 -8.92 11.86 -3.66
N VAL A 5 -8.16 11.35 -4.65
CA VAL A 5 -6.90 10.67 -4.41
C VAL A 5 -5.75 11.45 -5.02
N ARG A 6 -4.69 11.70 -4.22
CA ARG A 6 -3.52 12.50 -4.63
C ARG A 6 -2.21 11.80 -4.25
N PRO A 7 -1.13 11.97 -5.04
CA PRO A 7 0.20 11.47 -4.68
C PRO A 7 0.70 12.07 -3.36
N ALA A 8 1.37 11.27 -2.56
CA ALA A 8 1.97 11.63 -1.27
C ALA A 8 3.30 12.36 -1.45
N THR A 9 3.27 13.54 -2.04
CA THR A 9 4.46 14.38 -2.31
C THR A 9 4.93 15.11 -1.05
N ALA A 10 6.10 15.76 -1.13
CA ALA A 10 6.66 16.57 -0.03
C ALA A 10 5.67 17.61 0.51
N ALA A 11 4.89 18.24 -0.39
CA ALA A 11 3.88 19.24 -0.01
C ALA A 11 2.70 18.67 0.82
N ARG A 12 2.57 17.34 0.87
CA ARG A 12 1.52 16.62 1.62
C ARG A 12 2.10 15.76 2.74
N PHE A 13 3.33 16.02 3.16
CA PHE A 13 3.96 15.19 4.19
C PHE A 13 3.21 15.23 5.53
N ASP A 14 2.61 16.35 5.90
CA ASP A 14 1.85 16.46 7.15
C ASP A 14 0.60 15.56 7.13
N ASP A 15 -0.03 15.39 5.98
CA ASP A 15 -1.12 14.43 5.79
C ASP A 15 -0.61 12.97 5.86
N VAL A 16 0.57 12.70 5.30
CA VAL A 16 1.23 11.39 5.45
C VAL A 16 1.52 11.11 6.93
N ALA A 17 2.02 12.09 7.66
CA ALA A 17 2.27 11.97 9.11
C ALA A 17 0.98 11.74 9.90
N THR A 18 -0.10 12.42 9.53
CA THR A 18 -1.43 12.20 10.11
C THR A 18 -1.93 10.76 9.90
N MET A 19 -1.68 10.18 8.73
CA MET A 19 -2.11 8.81 8.40
C MET A 19 -1.21 7.73 8.99
N LEU A 20 0.10 7.95 9.06
CA LEU A 20 1.10 6.91 9.33
C LEU A 20 1.89 7.14 10.61
N GLY A 21 1.97 8.36 11.08
CA GLY A 21 2.78 8.76 12.22
C GLY A 21 2.23 8.30 13.56
N PRO A 22 3.07 8.28 14.60
CA PRO A 22 2.66 7.97 15.94
C PRO A 22 1.98 9.18 16.62
N LYS A 23 1.09 8.90 17.58
CA LYS A 23 0.55 9.94 18.45
C LYS A 23 1.61 10.53 19.39
N ASN A 24 2.52 9.67 19.88
CA ASN A 24 3.70 10.11 20.63
C ASN A 24 4.88 10.18 19.64
N PRO A 25 5.51 11.36 19.43
CA PRO A 25 6.59 11.55 18.46
C PRO A 25 7.78 10.61 18.65
N ASP A 26 8.08 10.19 19.87
CA ASP A 26 9.21 9.32 20.18
C ASP A 26 8.92 7.83 19.92
N SER A 27 7.67 7.49 19.67
CA SER A 27 7.28 6.10 19.44
C SER A 27 7.69 5.63 18.06
N SER A 28 8.20 4.40 18.00
CA SER A 28 8.42 3.70 16.73
C SER A 28 7.12 3.09 16.24
N VAL A 29 6.64 3.53 15.07
CA VAL A 29 5.52 2.92 14.35
C VAL A 29 5.96 2.49 12.96
N CYS A 30 5.15 1.68 12.28
CA CYS A 30 5.54 1.09 10.99
C CYS A 30 5.86 2.12 9.90
N TRP A 31 5.13 3.24 9.80
CA TRP A 31 5.21 4.21 8.70
C TRP A 31 5.12 3.57 7.31
N CYS A 32 4.47 2.40 7.19
CA CYS A 32 4.44 1.54 5.99
C CYS A 32 5.83 1.10 5.49
N LEU A 33 6.84 1.06 6.34
CA LEU A 33 8.22 0.73 5.97
C LEU A 33 8.53 -0.78 6.02
N SER A 34 7.74 -1.59 6.75
CA SER A 34 8.01 -3.02 6.94
C SER A 34 8.09 -3.84 5.63
N HIS A 35 7.43 -3.38 4.57
CA HIS A 35 7.49 -4.01 3.24
C HIS A 35 8.24 -3.18 2.21
N ARG A 36 8.83 -2.06 2.64
CA ARG A 36 9.66 -1.18 1.79
C ARG A 36 11.14 -1.39 2.05
N LEU A 37 11.50 -1.73 3.28
CA LEU A 37 12.87 -1.90 3.72
C LEU A 37 13.18 -3.38 3.97
N ASP A 38 14.45 -3.76 3.82
CA ASP A 38 14.95 -5.02 4.34
C ASP A 38 14.90 -5.02 5.87
N SER A 39 14.97 -6.22 6.48
CA SER A 39 14.82 -6.39 7.92
C SER A 39 15.88 -5.66 8.74
N LYS A 40 17.11 -5.55 8.23
CA LYS A 40 18.22 -4.87 8.91
C LYS A 40 17.94 -3.37 8.98
N THR A 41 17.76 -2.73 7.83
CA THR A 41 17.46 -1.29 7.73
C THR A 41 16.19 -0.93 8.49
N ASN A 42 15.15 -1.76 8.40
CA ASN A 42 13.90 -1.54 9.13
C ASN A 42 14.08 -1.59 10.66
N GLY A 43 14.98 -2.45 11.15
CA GLY A 43 15.31 -2.55 12.58
C GLY A 43 16.18 -1.41 13.09
N GLU A 44 17.04 -0.84 12.26
CA GLU A 44 17.92 0.28 12.61
C GLU A 44 17.19 1.63 12.68
N LEU A 45 16.09 1.78 11.93
CA LEU A 45 15.27 2.98 11.95
C LEU A 45 14.28 2.96 13.12
N VAL A 46 14.52 3.78 14.13
CA VAL A 46 13.68 3.89 15.33
C VAL A 46 13.18 5.32 15.56
N GLY A 47 12.05 5.44 16.25
CA GLY A 47 11.48 6.73 16.64
C GLY A 47 11.31 7.71 15.46
N PRO A 48 11.70 8.99 15.66
CA PRO A 48 11.54 10.05 14.64
C PRO A 48 12.28 9.79 13.32
N ALA A 49 13.36 8.99 13.33
CA ALA A 49 14.13 8.67 12.11
C ALA A 49 13.27 7.97 11.06
N ARG A 50 12.23 7.24 11.47
CA ARG A 50 11.28 6.61 10.53
C ARG A 50 10.47 7.66 9.75
N GLY A 51 9.96 8.67 10.44
CA GLY A 51 9.24 9.79 9.83
C GLY A 51 10.11 10.58 8.85
N GLU A 52 11.36 10.86 9.24
CA GLU A 52 12.32 11.54 8.37
C GLU A 52 12.68 10.71 7.12
N TYR A 53 12.76 9.40 7.25
CA TYR A 53 12.94 8.52 6.10
C TYR A 53 11.75 8.65 5.13
N VAL A 54 10.52 8.63 5.62
CA VAL A 54 9.31 8.80 4.78
C VAL A 54 9.24 10.19 4.18
N ARG A 55 9.63 11.25 4.91
CA ARG A 55 9.72 12.61 4.37
C ARG A 55 10.63 12.67 3.14
N ARG A 56 11.80 12.03 3.21
CA ARG A 56 12.71 11.92 2.05
C ARG A 56 12.08 11.14 0.88
N LEU A 57 11.30 10.08 1.16
CA LEU A 57 10.57 9.37 0.10
C LEU A 57 9.54 10.26 -0.57
N CYS A 58 8.82 11.10 0.17
CA CYS A 58 7.85 12.05 -0.37
C CYS A 58 8.48 13.13 -1.26
N SER A 59 9.77 13.37 -1.11
CA SER A 59 10.53 14.34 -1.92
C SER A 59 11.10 13.76 -3.22
N ARG A 60 10.91 12.45 -3.46
CA ARG A 60 11.34 11.80 -4.71
C ARG A 60 10.34 12.07 -5.85
N ASN A 61 10.80 11.90 -7.10
CA ASN A 61 9.93 11.98 -8.29
C ASN A 61 8.77 10.95 -8.23
N VAL A 62 9.06 9.75 -7.69
CA VAL A 62 8.04 8.75 -7.40
C VAL A 62 7.72 8.82 -5.92
N ALA A 63 6.55 9.34 -5.59
CA ALA A 63 6.05 9.41 -4.22
C ALA A 63 5.79 8.00 -3.66
N PRO A 64 5.92 7.78 -2.33
CA PRO A 64 5.83 6.45 -1.72
C PRO A 64 4.42 5.85 -1.69
N GLY A 65 3.43 6.58 -2.15
CA GLY A 65 2.04 6.17 -2.14
C GLY A 65 1.08 7.28 -2.51
N VAL A 66 -0.20 7.04 -2.28
CA VAL A 66 -1.28 8.00 -2.50
C VAL A 66 -2.09 8.22 -1.22
N LEU A 67 -2.67 9.40 -1.10
CA LEU A 67 -3.54 9.84 -0.01
C LEU A 67 -4.97 10.00 -0.52
N GLY A 68 -5.95 9.56 0.26
CA GLY A 68 -7.37 9.78 -0.01
C GLY A 68 -7.95 10.87 0.88
N TYR A 69 -8.74 11.76 0.29
CA TYR A 69 -9.37 12.90 0.96
C TYR A 69 -10.89 12.82 0.85
N GLU A 70 -11.57 13.07 1.96
CA GLU A 70 -13.02 13.30 2.05
C GLU A 70 -13.24 14.72 2.53
N ASP A 71 -13.90 15.56 1.73
CA ASP A 71 -14.18 16.98 2.06
C ASP A 71 -12.92 17.78 2.49
N GLY A 72 -11.78 17.51 1.85
CA GLY A 72 -10.50 18.16 2.13
C GLY A 72 -9.73 17.58 3.32
N GLU A 73 -10.30 16.65 4.07
CA GLU A 73 -9.64 15.95 5.17
C GLU A 73 -8.98 14.66 4.69
N VAL A 74 -7.74 14.39 5.12
CA VAL A 74 -7.06 13.13 4.80
C VAL A 74 -7.68 11.98 5.59
N VAL A 75 -8.16 10.96 4.88
CA VAL A 75 -8.89 9.82 5.47
C VAL A 75 -8.31 8.48 5.08
N GLY A 76 -7.37 8.46 4.13
CA GLY A 76 -6.83 7.21 3.63
C GLY A 76 -5.41 7.29 3.08
N TRP A 77 -4.76 6.13 3.03
CA TRP A 77 -3.42 5.92 2.49
C TRP A 77 -3.34 4.61 1.71
N ALA A 78 -2.66 4.62 0.57
CA ALA A 78 -2.21 3.39 -0.09
C ALA A 78 -0.72 3.50 -0.46
N ALA A 79 0.08 2.53 -0.01
CA ALA A 79 1.49 2.44 -0.39
C ALA A 79 1.60 1.78 -1.77
N VAL A 80 2.28 2.42 -2.70
CA VAL A 80 2.50 1.93 -4.06
C VAL A 80 3.87 2.38 -4.57
N ALA A 81 4.58 1.49 -5.28
CA ALA A 81 5.88 1.77 -5.89
C ALA A 81 6.24 0.71 -6.95
N PRO A 82 7.27 0.97 -7.80
CA PRO A 82 7.87 -0.08 -8.62
C PRO A 82 8.29 -1.29 -7.78
N ARG A 83 7.87 -2.50 -8.17
CA ARG A 83 8.20 -3.73 -7.44
C ARG A 83 9.71 -3.94 -7.26
N ALA A 84 10.51 -3.53 -8.25
CA ALA A 84 11.96 -3.66 -8.22
C ALA A 84 12.63 -2.90 -7.05
N GLU A 85 11.98 -1.84 -6.54
CA GLU A 85 12.46 -1.07 -5.39
C GLU A 85 12.12 -1.71 -4.03
N LEU A 86 11.38 -2.81 -4.03
CA LEU A 86 10.81 -3.41 -2.83
C LEU A 86 11.45 -4.78 -2.53
N PRO A 87 11.48 -5.22 -1.26
CA PRO A 87 11.90 -6.57 -0.90
C PRO A 87 11.10 -7.67 -1.63
N PHE A 88 9.88 -7.37 -2.11
CA PHE A 88 9.08 -8.29 -2.91
C PHE A 88 9.77 -8.75 -4.20
N ALA A 89 10.65 -7.94 -4.79
CA ALA A 89 11.43 -8.33 -5.96
C ALA A 89 12.33 -9.54 -5.71
N ARG A 90 12.71 -9.78 -4.43
CA ARG A 90 13.60 -10.89 -4.02
C ARG A 90 12.91 -11.91 -3.13
N SER A 91 11.60 -11.79 -2.93
CA SER A 91 10.84 -12.67 -2.05
C SER A 91 10.62 -14.04 -2.69
N ARG A 92 11.04 -15.11 -2.00
CA ARG A 92 10.71 -16.49 -2.40
C ARG A 92 9.26 -16.88 -2.09
N LYS A 93 8.53 -16.05 -1.34
CA LYS A 93 7.13 -16.32 -0.96
C LYS A 93 6.14 -15.73 -1.94
N ILE A 94 6.55 -14.72 -2.72
CA ILE A 94 5.73 -14.04 -3.71
C ILE A 94 6.37 -14.26 -5.09
N PRO A 95 5.75 -15.05 -5.97
CA PRO A 95 6.34 -15.38 -7.26
C PRO A 95 6.40 -14.17 -8.20
N HIS A 96 7.28 -14.21 -9.18
CA HIS A 96 7.21 -13.37 -10.36
C HIS A 96 6.29 -14.04 -11.38
N VAL A 97 5.42 -13.26 -12.02
CA VAL A 97 4.54 -13.73 -13.09
C VAL A 97 5.28 -13.66 -14.42
N ASP A 98 6.04 -12.58 -14.62
CA ASP A 98 6.85 -12.32 -15.81
C ASP A 98 7.99 -11.34 -15.46
N GLU A 99 8.75 -10.90 -16.46
CA GLU A 99 9.88 -9.97 -16.32
C GLU A 99 9.48 -8.49 -16.52
N LEU A 100 8.19 -8.18 -16.59
CA LEU A 100 7.74 -6.80 -16.77
C LEU A 100 8.06 -5.93 -15.52
N PRO A 101 8.39 -4.63 -15.70
CA PRO A 101 8.65 -3.71 -14.61
C PRO A 101 7.35 -3.27 -13.92
N VAL A 102 6.69 -4.23 -13.28
CA VAL A 102 5.40 -4.02 -12.61
C VAL A 102 5.53 -3.17 -11.35
N TRP A 103 4.44 -2.54 -10.97
CA TRP A 103 4.30 -1.86 -9.70
C TRP A 103 3.60 -2.74 -8.68
N SER A 104 3.76 -2.43 -7.39
CA SER A 104 3.11 -3.15 -6.29
C SER A 104 2.39 -2.19 -5.36
N VAL A 105 1.18 -2.58 -4.94
CA VAL A 105 0.46 -1.97 -3.83
C VAL A 105 0.41 -2.97 -2.67
N TRP A 106 0.80 -2.53 -1.44
CA TRP A 106 0.97 -3.50 -0.33
C TRP A 106 0.38 -3.08 1.01
N CYS A 107 -0.05 -1.84 1.14
CA CYS A 107 -0.64 -1.36 2.39
C CYS A 107 -1.75 -0.38 2.05
N ILE A 108 -2.97 -0.65 2.51
CA ILE A 108 -4.13 0.22 2.37
C ILE A 108 -4.67 0.49 3.77
N ARG A 109 -4.75 1.77 4.16
CA ARG A 109 -5.23 2.20 5.47
C ARG A 109 -6.34 3.23 5.32
N VAL A 110 -7.38 3.07 6.12
CA VAL A 110 -8.48 4.04 6.25
C VAL A 110 -8.56 4.47 7.72
N ARG A 111 -8.67 5.78 7.96
CA ARG A 111 -8.81 6.33 9.30
C ARG A 111 -10.00 5.72 10.05
N PRO A 112 -9.86 5.49 11.36
CA PRO A 112 -11.01 5.16 12.21
C PRO A 112 -12.14 6.19 12.03
N GLY A 113 -13.39 5.71 11.97
CA GLY A 113 -14.56 6.58 11.73
C GLY A 113 -14.93 6.80 10.26
N HIS A 114 -14.03 6.51 9.31
CA HIS A 114 -14.27 6.67 7.87
C HIS A 114 -14.44 5.33 7.13
N ARG A 115 -14.42 4.20 7.84
CA ARG A 115 -14.56 2.87 7.25
C ARG A 115 -15.99 2.62 6.73
N GLY A 116 -16.13 1.68 5.78
CA GLY A 116 -17.43 1.32 5.21
C GLY A 116 -17.96 2.26 4.12
N LYS A 117 -17.20 3.30 3.74
CA LYS A 117 -17.59 4.33 2.76
C LYS A 117 -16.93 4.14 1.38
N GLY A 118 -16.36 2.98 1.08
CA GLY A 118 -15.69 2.73 -0.21
C GLY A 118 -14.28 3.32 -0.35
N ILE A 119 -13.72 3.94 0.69
CA ILE A 119 -12.40 4.62 0.64
C ILE A 119 -11.27 3.68 0.21
N SER A 120 -11.26 2.43 0.69
CA SER A 120 -10.24 1.45 0.28
C SER A 120 -10.28 1.16 -1.22
N HIS A 121 -11.47 1.19 -1.83
CA HIS A 121 -11.63 1.01 -3.27
C HIS A 121 -11.08 2.23 -4.02
N ALA A 122 -11.48 3.43 -3.62
CA ALA A 122 -10.97 4.68 -4.21
C ALA A 122 -9.43 4.78 -4.09
N LEU A 123 -8.85 4.36 -2.96
CA LEU A 123 -7.40 4.32 -2.77
C LEU A 123 -6.71 3.33 -3.72
N LEU A 124 -7.31 2.16 -3.94
CA LEU A 124 -6.77 1.18 -4.87
C LEU A 124 -6.84 1.69 -6.30
N ASP A 125 -7.97 2.29 -6.71
CA ASP A 125 -8.14 2.92 -8.03
C ASP A 125 -7.13 4.07 -8.21
N GLY A 126 -6.93 4.89 -7.18
CA GLY A 126 -5.93 5.95 -7.20
C GLY A 126 -4.49 5.44 -7.29
N ALA A 127 -4.17 4.31 -6.65
CA ALA A 127 -2.87 3.65 -6.78
C ALA A 127 -2.65 3.11 -8.19
N VAL A 128 -3.70 2.55 -8.82
CA VAL A 128 -3.69 2.12 -10.22
C VAL A 128 -3.44 3.29 -11.16
N ALA A 129 -4.21 4.38 -11.02
CA ALA A 129 -4.04 5.57 -11.84
C ALA A 129 -2.64 6.20 -11.68
N TYR A 130 -2.11 6.18 -10.45
CA TYR A 130 -0.77 6.69 -10.16
C TYR A 130 0.32 5.83 -10.84
N ALA A 131 0.24 4.51 -10.74
CA ALA A 131 1.17 3.61 -11.43
C ALA A 131 1.09 3.80 -12.96
N GLN A 132 -0.13 3.91 -13.51
CA GLN A 132 -0.37 4.12 -14.94
C GLN A 132 0.22 5.45 -15.42
N SER A 133 0.11 6.54 -14.65
CA SER A 133 0.70 7.85 -14.98
C SER A 133 2.23 7.83 -15.04
N HIS A 134 2.86 6.81 -14.44
CA HIS A 134 4.30 6.56 -14.48
C HIS A 134 4.69 5.48 -15.52
N GLY A 135 3.78 5.09 -16.41
CA GLY A 135 4.04 4.13 -17.47
C GLY A 135 4.18 2.68 -17.01
N ALA A 136 3.66 2.34 -15.83
CA ALA A 136 3.65 0.96 -15.36
C ALA A 136 2.89 0.06 -16.33
N PRO A 137 3.46 -1.08 -16.77
CA PRO A 137 2.76 -2.02 -17.67
C PRO A 137 1.68 -2.81 -16.95
N ALA A 138 1.84 -3.01 -15.65
CA ALA A 138 0.89 -3.71 -14.78
C ALA A 138 1.12 -3.30 -13.32
N ILE A 139 0.11 -3.52 -12.49
CA ILE A 139 0.19 -3.35 -11.05
C ILE A 139 -0.24 -4.64 -10.36
N GLU A 140 0.45 -5.00 -9.29
CA GLU A 140 0.21 -6.20 -8.48
C GLU A 140 -0.13 -5.82 -7.04
N GLY A 141 -0.89 -6.67 -6.38
CA GLY A 141 -1.12 -6.63 -4.95
C GLY A 141 -1.17 -8.03 -4.36
N TYR A 142 -1.06 -8.11 -3.03
CA TYR A 142 -0.92 -9.40 -2.34
C TYR A 142 -1.94 -9.53 -1.20
N PRO A 143 -3.26 -9.38 -1.52
CA PRO A 143 -4.32 -9.42 -0.52
C PRO A 143 -4.50 -10.80 0.09
N VAL A 144 -5.23 -10.84 1.21
CA VAL A 144 -5.67 -12.10 1.80
C VAL A 144 -6.85 -12.68 1.03
N ASP A 145 -6.83 -14.00 0.80
CA ASP A 145 -7.97 -14.76 0.30
C ASP A 145 -8.76 -15.31 1.49
N ASN A 146 -9.61 -14.48 2.07
CA ASN A 146 -10.40 -14.82 3.24
C ASN A 146 -11.70 -15.58 2.91
N LYS A 147 -12.00 -15.82 1.63
CA LYS A 147 -13.21 -16.55 1.15
C LYS A 147 -14.50 -16.06 1.81
N GLY A 148 -14.62 -14.72 1.95
CA GLY A 148 -15.79 -14.09 2.58
C GLY A 148 -15.85 -14.18 4.11
N LYS A 149 -14.90 -14.84 4.75
CA LYS A 149 -14.84 -14.92 6.21
C LYS A 149 -14.35 -13.61 6.82
N LYS A 150 -14.73 -13.33 8.06
CA LYS A 150 -14.23 -12.17 8.79
C LYS A 150 -12.72 -12.28 8.97
N VAL A 151 -12.02 -11.17 8.69
CA VAL A 151 -10.58 -11.05 8.90
C VAL A 151 -10.31 -9.87 9.83
N ASP A 152 -9.28 -10.00 10.67
CA ASP A 152 -8.80 -8.89 11.49
C ASP A 152 -8.30 -7.75 10.58
N LEU A 153 -8.86 -6.55 10.77
CA LEU A 153 -8.54 -5.39 9.92
C LEU A 153 -7.09 -4.93 10.05
N THR A 154 -6.45 -5.18 11.20
CA THR A 154 -5.03 -4.87 11.39
C THR A 154 -4.16 -5.79 10.53
N MET A 155 -4.56 -7.05 10.38
CA MET A 155 -3.86 -8.04 9.57
C MET A 155 -4.25 -7.96 8.09
N ALA A 156 -5.39 -7.32 7.77
CA ALA A 156 -5.86 -7.13 6.39
C ALA A 156 -5.43 -5.79 5.78
N TYR A 157 -4.37 -5.16 6.31
CA TYR A 157 -3.79 -3.93 5.74
C TYR A 157 -3.37 -4.08 4.27
N VAL A 158 -3.16 -5.28 3.81
CA VAL A 158 -2.88 -5.64 2.40
C VAL A 158 -4.14 -5.69 1.54
N GLY A 159 -5.32 -5.51 2.12
CA GLY A 159 -6.62 -5.68 1.46
C GLY A 159 -7.09 -7.13 1.41
N THR A 160 -8.29 -7.34 0.91
CA THR A 160 -8.87 -8.67 0.63
C THR A 160 -8.92 -8.94 -0.86
N ARG A 161 -8.91 -10.21 -1.26
CA ARG A 161 -9.07 -10.62 -2.66
C ARG A 161 -10.30 -9.97 -3.30
N ALA A 162 -11.45 -9.97 -2.61
CA ALA A 162 -12.68 -9.37 -3.11
C ALA A 162 -12.57 -7.85 -3.36
N LEU A 163 -11.73 -7.12 -2.60
CA LEU A 163 -11.46 -5.70 -2.87
C LEU A 163 -10.74 -5.54 -4.21
N PHE A 164 -9.72 -6.34 -4.45
CA PHE A 164 -8.93 -6.28 -5.69
C PHE A 164 -9.75 -6.73 -6.91
N GLU A 165 -10.57 -7.79 -6.79
CA GLU A 165 -11.46 -8.26 -7.87
C GLU A 165 -12.44 -7.15 -8.30
N ARG A 166 -13.02 -6.41 -7.33
CA ARG A 166 -13.90 -5.27 -7.65
C ARG A 166 -13.18 -4.12 -8.35
N ALA A 167 -11.89 -3.97 -8.13
CA ALA A 167 -11.03 -3.00 -8.84
C ALA A 167 -10.48 -3.53 -10.19
N GLY A 168 -10.98 -4.67 -10.66
CA GLY A 168 -10.61 -5.24 -11.96
C GLY A 168 -9.36 -6.12 -11.96
N PHE A 169 -8.75 -6.36 -10.80
CA PHE A 169 -7.62 -7.28 -10.72
C PHE A 169 -8.08 -8.72 -10.85
N THR A 170 -7.23 -9.55 -11.46
CA THR A 170 -7.40 -11.01 -11.54
C THR A 170 -6.32 -11.72 -10.73
N LYS A 171 -6.64 -12.91 -10.21
CA LYS A 171 -5.65 -13.75 -9.55
C LYS A 171 -4.64 -14.26 -10.59
N ALA A 172 -3.38 -13.91 -10.40
CA ALA A 172 -2.28 -14.31 -11.29
C ALA A 172 -1.50 -15.50 -10.74
N ALA A 173 -1.37 -15.61 -9.40
CA ALA A 173 -0.67 -16.73 -8.77
C ALA A 173 -1.09 -16.94 -7.31
N ASP A 174 -0.81 -18.15 -6.80
CA ASP A 174 -0.77 -18.40 -5.36
C ASP A 174 0.56 -17.92 -4.77
N THR A 175 0.55 -17.54 -3.49
CA THR A 175 1.76 -17.19 -2.76
C THR A 175 2.02 -18.18 -1.62
N LYS A 176 3.26 -18.21 -1.12
CA LYS A 176 3.62 -18.96 0.10
C LYS A 176 3.50 -18.07 1.36
N SER A 177 2.75 -16.97 1.27
CA SER A 177 2.57 -16.01 2.35
C SER A 177 1.21 -16.14 2.99
N VAL A 178 1.15 -15.94 4.31
CA VAL A 178 -0.08 -15.97 5.12
C VAL A 178 -0.18 -14.66 5.89
N SER A 179 -1.39 -14.15 6.07
CA SER A 179 -1.68 -13.00 6.93
C SER A 179 -3.04 -13.20 7.61
N GLY A 180 -3.11 -12.96 8.93
CA GLY A 180 -4.36 -13.12 9.68
C GLY A 180 -4.97 -14.52 9.62
N GLY A 181 -4.16 -15.57 9.44
CA GLY A 181 -4.61 -16.95 9.30
C GLY A 181 -5.13 -17.34 7.91
N PHE A 182 -5.06 -16.43 6.94
CA PHE A 182 -5.50 -16.69 5.56
C PHE A 182 -4.32 -16.66 4.59
N PRO A 183 -4.35 -17.49 3.51
CA PRO A 183 -3.36 -17.40 2.45
C PRO A 183 -3.45 -16.04 1.75
N ARG A 184 -2.31 -15.51 1.32
CA ARG A 184 -2.27 -14.37 0.41
C ARG A 184 -2.19 -14.87 -1.03
N VAL A 185 -2.81 -14.14 -1.93
CA VAL A 185 -2.76 -14.41 -3.37
C VAL A 185 -2.10 -13.23 -4.08
N LEU A 186 -1.48 -13.47 -5.22
CA LEU A 186 -1.00 -12.42 -6.12
C LEU A 186 -2.16 -12.05 -7.04
N MET A 187 -2.61 -10.81 -6.92
CA MET A 187 -3.61 -10.20 -7.80
C MET A 187 -2.91 -9.23 -8.75
N ARG A 188 -3.30 -9.19 -10.00
CA ARG A 188 -2.69 -8.38 -11.04
C ARG A 188 -3.73 -7.68 -11.91
N LEU A 189 -3.42 -6.46 -12.30
CA LEU A 189 -4.13 -5.68 -13.31
C LEU A 189 -3.11 -5.20 -14.35
N ASP A 190 -3.30 -5.60 -15.61
CA ASP A 190 -2.53 -5.10 -16.72
C ASP A 190 -3.04 -3.70 -17.12
N LEU A 191 -2.12 -2.77 -17.40
CA LEU A 191 -2.40 -1.34 -17.61
C LEU A 191 -2.18 -0.90 -19.06
N ARG A 192 -1.88 -1.84 -19.95
CA ARG A 192 -1.66 -1.61 -21.39
C ARG A 192 -2.95 -1.74 -22.17
#